data_ce5b0f2eebb2277e7f9b322aa181e739
#
_entry.id   ce5b0f2eebb2277e7f9b322aa181e739
#
_cell.length_a   1.000
_cell.length_b   1.000
_cell.length_c   1.000
_cell.angle_alpha   90.00
_cell.angle_beta   90.00
_cell.angle_gamma   90.00
#
_symmetry.space_group_name_H-M   'P 1'
#
loop_
_entity.id
_entity.type
_entity.pdbx_description
1 polymer ?
#
loop_
_entity_poly.entity_id
_entity_poly.type
_entity_poly.pdbx_seq_one_letter_code
_entity_poly.pdbx_strand_id
1 'polypeptide(L)'
;MKAFSTLFRLGVACVLLGLALPLAKAAEVERPNFIIIFCDDLGYADIGPFGSVNHRTPNLDRMAAEGRRFTSFYVTSGVCSPSRSSLMTGCYPKRVGLHQNEKGQGVLFPGNQRGLNPSEITVAEVLKARGYATGIVGKWHLGDQPEFLPTDRKSTRLNSSHTSI
;
A
#
# COMPACT_ATOMS: atom_id res chain seq x y z
N MET A 1 -39.23 52.72 -25.82
CA MET A 1 -39.83 51.41 -25.55
C MET A 1 -39.14 50.23 -26.29
N LYS A 2 -38.63 50.40 -27.52
CA LYS A 2 -37.99 49.29 -28.28
C LYS A 2 -36.63 48.83 -27.70
N ALA A 3 -35.81 49.71 -27.13
CA ALA A 3 -34.50 49.35 -26.58
C ALA A 3 -34.55 48.48 -25.31
N PHE A 4 -35.58 48.68 -24.48
CA PHE A 4 -35.73 47.93 -23.20
C PHE A 4 -36.12 46.46 -23.46
N SER A 5 -36.89 46.20 -24.52
CA SER A 5 -37.32 44.84 -24.94
C SER A 5 -36.12 44.01 -25.47
N THR A 6 -35.16 44.64 -26.14
CA THR A 6 -34.00 43.98 -26.71
C THR A 6 -32.99 43.56 -25.62
N LEU A 7 -32.74 44.43 -24.64
CA LEU A 7 -31.86 44.11 -23.50
C LEU A 7 -32.42 42.99 -22.62
N PHE A 8 -33.75 42.95 -22.43
CA PHE A 8 -34.37 41.88 -21.64
C PHE A 8 -34.30 40.53 -22.36
N ARG A 9 -34.46 40.50 -23.69
CA ARG A 9 -34.34 39.27 -24.49
C ARG A 9 -32.89 38.73 -24.52
N LEU A 10 -31.89 39.59 -24.60
CA LEU A 10 -30.48 39.20 -24.51
C LEU A 10 -30.12 38.65 -23.13
N GLY A 11 -30.61 39.28 -22.04
CA GLY A 11 -30.38 38.80 -20.68
C GLY A 11 -30.95 37.40 -20.42
N VAL A 12 -32.19 37.13 -20.91
CA VAL A 12 -32.82 35.81 -20.78
C VAL A 12 -32.10 34.76 -21.62
N ALA A 13 -31.61 35.10 -22.82
CA ALA A 13 -30.84 34.16 -23.66
C ALA A 13 -29.51 33.79 -23.00
N CYS A 14 -28.79 34.72 -22.36
CA CYS A 14 -27.55 34.44 -21.64
C CYS A 14 -27.77 33.54 -20.40
N VAL A 15 -28.88 33.74 -19.67
CA VAL A 15 -29.20 32.90 -18.50
C VAL A 15 -29.57 31.47 -18.93
N LEU A 16 -30.28 31.31 -20.04
CA LEU A 16 -30.64 29.98 -20.56
C LEU A 16 -29.43 29.26 -21.17
N LEU A 17 -28.46 29.96 -21.75
CA LEU A 17 -27.21 29.37 -22.23
C LEU A 17 -26.30 28.93 -21.09
N GLY A 18 -26.32 29.65 -19.97
CA GLY A 18 -25.55 29.28 -18.76
C GLY A 18 -26.05 28.01 -18.06
N LEU A 19 -27.35 27.68 -18.22
CA LEU A 19 -27.96 26.48 -17.64
C LEU A 19 -27.75 25.20 -18.49
N ALA A 20 -27.22 25.34 -19.70
CA ALA A 20 -27.00 24.25 -20.65
C ALA A 20 -25.54 23.74 -20.65
N LEU A 21 -24.70 24.17 -19.68
CA LEU A 21 -23.39 23.57 -19.49
C LEU A 21 -23.61 22.11 -19.09
N PRO A 22 -23.19 21.12 -19.91
CA PRO A 22 -23.27 19.75 -19.50
C PRO A 22 -22.46 19.62 -18.20
N LEU A 23 -23.09 19.13 -17.13
CA LEU A 23 -22.34 18.65 -15.97
C LEU A 23 -21.33 17.64 -16.53
N ALA A 24 -20.09 18.06 -16.65
CA ALA A 24 -19.02 17.15 -17.02
C ALA A 24 -19.05 16.03 -15.98
N LYS A 25 -19.56 14.87 -16.40
CA LYS A 25 -19.54 13.66 -15.58
C LYS A 25 -18.06 13.48 -15.22
N ALA A 26 -17.73 13.65 -13.94
CA ALA A 26 -16.36 13.43 -13.47
C ALA A 26 -15.95 12.06 -14.00
N ALA A 27 -14.89 12.02 -14.79
CA ALA A 27 -14.38 10.76 -15.30
C ALA A 27 -14.19 9.85 -14.11
N GLU A 28 -14.81 8.69 -14.13
CA GLU A 28 -14.67 7.69 -13.09
C GLU A 28 -13.18 7.33 -13.05
N VAL A 29 -12.50 7.76 -11.99
CA VAL A 29 -11.08 7.49 -11.84
C VAL A 29 -10.95 6.00 -11.70
N GLU A 30 -10.40 5.36 -12.72
CA GLU A 30 -10.11 3.92 -12.72
C GLU A 30 -9.21 3.64 -11.52
N ARG A 31 -9.68 2.78 -10.60
CA ARG A 31 -8.98 2.46 -9.37
C ARG A 31 -8.06 1.27 -9.62
N PRO A 32 -6.73 1.45 -9.67
CA PRO A 32 -5.82 0.35 -9.91
C PRO A 32 -5.82 -0.63 -8.74
N ASN A 33 -5.59 -1.90 -9.02
CA ASN A 33 -5.28 -2.88 -7.99
C ASN A 33 -3.82 -2.76 -7.54
N PHE A 34 -3.57 -3.05 -6.26
CA PHE A 34 -2.22 -3.04 -5.68
C PHE A 34 -1.84 -4.45 -5.27
N ILE A 35 -0.74 -4.95 -5.83
CA ILE A 35 -0.15 -6.23 -5.47
C ILE A 35 1.28 -5.95 -4.99
N ILE A 36 1.55 -6.27 -3.72
CA ILE A 36 2.88 -6.14 -3.12
C ILE A 36 3.46 -7.54 -2.95
N ILE A 37 4.57 -7.81 -3.62
CA ILE A 37 5.35 -9.05 -3.46
C ILE A 37 6.60 -8.68 -2.68
N PHE A 38 6.62 -9.01 -1.39
CA PHE A 38 7.71 -8.68 -0.49
C PHE A 38 8.49 -9.94 -0.12
N CYS A 39 9.63 -10.13 -0.76
CA CYS A 39 10.49 -11.28 -0.55
C CYS A 39 11.23 -11.17 0.78
N ASP A 40 11.50 -12.32 1.40
CA ASP A 40 12.33 -12.42 2.60
C ASP A 40 13.76 -12.80 2.17
N ASP A 41 14.74 -12.08 2.71
CA ASP A 41 16.18 -12.31 2.48
C ASP A 41 16.62 -12.35 1.00
N LEU A 42 15.95 -11.58 0.12
CA LEU A 42 16.30 -11.49 -1.29
C LEU A 42 17.21 -10.27 -1.56
N GLY A 43 18.38 -10.53 -2.13
CA GLY A 43 19.31 -9.50 -2.57
C GLY A 43 19.13 -9.12 -4.03
N TYR A 44 19.72 -8.00 -4.45
CA TYR A 44 19.69 -7.55 -5.84
C TYR A 44 20.27 -8.60 -6.80
N ALA A 45 21.39 -9.22 -6.44
CA ALA A 45 22.07 -10.20 -7.30
C ALA A 45 21.34 -11.56 -7.40
N ASP A 46 20.22 -11.74 -6.70
CA ASP A 46 19.50 -13.01 -6.69
C ASP A 46 18.48 -13.12 -7.84
N ILE A 47 18.21 -12.03 -8.55
CA ILE A 47 17.22 -12.02 -9.65
C ILE A 47 17.81 -11.47 -10.96
N GLY A 48 17.30 -11.98 -12.08
CA GLY A 48 17.74 -11.65 -13.42
C GLY A 48 17.75 -10.14 -13.74
N PRO A 49 16.74 -9.34 -13.40
CA PRO A 49 16.71 -7.91 -13.66
C PRO A 49 17.91 -7.12 -13.13
N PHE A 50 18.61 -7.65 -12.14
CA PHE A 50 19.80 -7.05 -11.54
C PHE A 50 21.08 -7.86 -11.80
N GLY A 51 21.05 -8.79 -12.76
CA GLY A 51 22.24 -9.47 -13.25
C GLY A 51 22.55 -10.79 -12.54
N SER A 52 21.57 -11.47 -11.93
CA SER A 52 21.80 -12.81 -11.41
C SER A 52 22.29 -13.75 -12.51
N VAL A 53 23.38 -14.44 -12.22
CA VAL A 53 23.93 -15.50 -13.08
C VAL A 53 23.52 -16.90 -12.61
N ASN A 54 23.08 -17.01 -11.36
CA ASN A 54 22.75 -18.27 -10.70
C ASN A 54 21.28 -18.64 -10.83
N HIS A 55 20.39 -17.66 -10.97
CA HIS A 55 18.95 -17.85 -11.00
C HIS A 55 18.32 -17.29 -12.26
N ARG A 56 17.45 -18.07 -12.88
CA ARG A 56 16.64 -17.64 -14.03
C ARG A 56 15.29 -17.17 -13.55
N THR A 57 14.97 -15.89 -13.75
CA THR A 57 13.72 -15.28 -13.29
C THR A 57 12.96 -14.59 -14.43
N PRO A 58 12.54 -15.34 -15.47
CA PRO A 58 12.02 -14.75 -16.71
C PRO A 58 10.77 -13.89 -16.52
N ASN A 59 9.94 -14.20 -15.52
CA ASN A 59 8.76 -13.38 -15.22
C ASN A 59 9.13 -12.07 -14.55
N LEU A 60 10.16 -12.03 -13.69
CA LEU A 60 10.68 -10.80 -13.10
C LEU A 60 11.43 -9.97 -14.14
N ASP A 61 12.14 -10.62 -15.06
CA ASP A 61 12.80 -9.96 -16.19
C ASP A 61 11.77 -9.22 -17.06
N ARG A 62 10.66 -9.89 -17.38
CA ARG A 62 9.55 -9.28 -18.11
C ARG A 62 8.92 -8.13 -17.32
N MET A 63 8.63 -8.31 -16.04
CA MET A 63 8.08 -7.27 -15.18
C MET A 63 8.99 -6.03 -15.14
N ALA A 64 10.30 -6.23 -15.08
CA ALA A 64 11.28 -5.15 -15.08
C ALA A 64 11.35 -4.43 -16.43
N ALA A 65 11.15 -5.15 -17.53
CA ALA A 65 11.14 -4.56 -18.88
C ALA A 65 9.86 -3.77 -19.17
N GLU A 66 8.72 -4.23 -18.66
CA GLU A 66 7.42 -3.58 -18.85
C GLU A 66 7.14 -2.47 -17.82
N GLY A 67 7.81 -2.48 -16.67
CA GLY A 67 7.58 -1.58 -15.56
C GLY A 67 8.75 -0.63 -15.26
N ARG A 68 8.87 -0.28 -13.99
CA ARG A 68 9.98 0.55 -13.48
C ARG A 68 10.90 -0.29 -12.61
N ARG A 69 12.19 -0.23 -12.89
CA ARG A 69 13.23 -0.86 -12.09
C ARG A 69 13.98 0.21 -11.30
N PHE A 70 14.01 0.06 -9.98
CA PHE A 70 14.75 0.95 -9.08
C PHE A 70 16.10 0.32 -8.77
N THR A 71 17.17 1.01 -9.09
CA THR A 71 18.55 0.55 -8.87
C THR A 71 19.11 0.92 -7.50
N SER A 72 18.41 1.78 -6.77
CA SER A 72 18.80 2.28 -5.45
C SER A 72 17.59 2.36 -4.52
N PHE A 73 16.85 1.26 -4.42
CA PHE A 73 15.74 1.14 -3.49
C PHE A 73 16.19 0.35 -2.25
N TYR A 74 16.02 0.94 -1.08
CA TYR A 74 16.44 0.34 0.18
C TYR A 74 15.25 0.15 1.12
N VAL A 75 15.25 -0.99 1.83
CA VAL A 75 14.36 -1.21 2.96
C VAL A 75 14.85 -0.39 4.16
N THR A 76 13.96 -0.13 5.11
CA THR A 76 14.29 0.68 6.30
C THR A 76 15.14 -0.05 7.33
N SER A 77 15.27 -1.37 7.21
CA SER A 77 16.07 -2.23 8.06
C SER A 77 16.47 -3.48 7.30
N GLY A 78 17.65 -4.01 7.55
CA GLY A 78 18.16 -5.24 6.96
C GLY A 78 17.57 -6.52 7.57
N VAL A 79 16.57 -6.43 8.46
CA VAL A 79 15.93 -7.59 9.11
C VAL A 79 14.42 -7.52 9.06
N CYS A 80 13.75 -8.68 9.23
CA CYS A 80 12.37 -8.94 8.87
C CYS A 80 11.33 -8.03 9.54
N SER A 81 11.18 -8.10 10.87
CA SER A 81 10.09 -7.42 11.59
C SER A 81 10.14 -5.90 11.43
N PRO A 82 11.29 -5.23 11.59
CA PRO A 82 11.36 -3.78 11.36
C PRO A 82 11.00 -3.38 9.93
N SER A 83 11.54 -4.09 8.93
CA SER A 83 11.27 -3.80 7.52
C SER A 83 9.79 -3.96 7.17
N ARG A 84 9.17 -5.04 7.68
CA ARG A 84 7.74 -5.30 7.49
C ARG A 84 6.86 -4.27 8.19
N SER A 85 7.25 -3.82 9.39
CA SER A 85 6.51 -2.76 10.08
C SER A 85 6.49 -1.45 9.28
N SER A 86 7.60 -1.11 8.66
CA SER A 86 7.69 0.07 7.79
C SER A 86 6.86 -0.07 6.52
N LEU A 87 6.89 -1.23 5.88
CA LEU A 87 6.05 -1.51 4.70
C LEU A 87 4.56 -1.32 5.03
N MET A 88 4.14 -1.83 6.18
CA MET A 88 2.74 -1.77 6.57
C MET A 88 2.27 -0.37 6.99
N THR A 89 3.14 0.43 7.61
CA THR A 89 2.74 1.71 8.24
C THR A 89 3.27 2.96 7.53
N GLY A 90 4.24 2.80 6.62
CA GLY A 90 4.96 3.93 6.04
C GLY A 90 5.89 4.66 7.02
N CYS A 91 6.16 4.07 8.20
CA CYS A 91 6.94 4.69 9.27
C CYS A 91 8.27 3.97 9.50
N TYR A 92 9.28 4.67 9.98
CA TYR A 92 10.51 4.03 10.43
C TYR A 92 10.23 3.09 11.62
N PRO A 93 10.95 1.94 11.71
CA PRO A 93 10.69 0.92 12.73
C PRO A 93 10.81 1.44 14.16
N LYS A 94 11.70 2.39 14.38
CA LYS A 94 11.90 3.00 15.71
C LYS A 94 10.70 3.83 16.16
N ARG A 95 10.01 4.49 15.21
CA ARG A 95 8.80 5.25 15.52
C ARG A 95 7.65 4.36 15.98
N VAL A 96 7.50 3.19 15.36
CA VAL A 96 6.43 2.22 15.70
C VAL A 96 6.85 1.20 16.75
N GLY A 97 8.03 1.37 17.37
CA GLY A 97 8.53 0.52 18.45
C GLY A 97 9.01 -0.87 18.04
N LEU A 98 9.15 -1.14 16.74
CA LEU A 98 9.51 -2.46 16.20
C LEU A 98 10.93 -2.53 15.60
N HIS A 99 11.85 -1.65 16.03
CA HIS A 99 13.26 -1.73 15.67
C HIS A 99 14.00 -2.83 16.39
N GLN A 100 13.45 -3.32 17.51
CA GLN A 100 13.95 -4.44 18.31
C GLN A 100 12.82 -5.03 19.16
N ASN A 101 13.00 -6.28 19.61
CA ASN A 101 12.12 -6.90 20.58
C ASN A 101 12.45 -6.44 22.01
N GLU A 102 11.77 -7.00 23.02
CA GLU A 102 11.96 -6.67 24.44
C GLU A 102 13.33 -7.08 25.00
N LYS A 103 14.04 -7.97 24.29
CA LYS A 103 15.40 -8.42 24.65
C LYS A 103 16.50 -7.67 23.88
N GLY A 104 16.14 -6.62 23.13
CA GLY A 104 17.07 -5.85 22.31
C GLY A 104 17.50 -6.52 21.01
N GLN A 105 16.85 -7.62 20.60
CA GLN A 105 17.13 -8.30 19.34
C GLN A 105 16.37 -7.64 18.19
N GLY A 106 16.96 -7.60 17.00
CA GLY A 106 16.43 -6.86 15.86
C GLY A 106 15.13 -7.40 15.26
N VAL A 107 14.64 -8.57 15.66
CA VAL A 107 13.42 -9.19 15.16
C VAL A 107 12.55 -9.71 16.31
N LEU A 108 11.27 -9.91 16.02
CA LEU A 108 10.37 -10.61 16.92
C LEU A 108 10.61 -12.13 16.81
N PHE A 109 10.45 -12.84 17.93
CA PHE A 109 10.44 -14.29 17.99
C PHE A 109 9.10 -14.77 18.52
N PRO A 110 8.72 -16.04 18.30
CA PRO A 110 7.51 -16.61 18.86
C PRO A 110 7.43 -16.40 20.37
N GLY A 111 6.25 -15.97 20.83
CA GLY A 111 6.01 -15.66 22.25
C GLY A 111 6.51 -14.31 22.73
N ASN A 112 7.09 -13.47 21.87
CA ASN A 112 7.37 -12.09 22.23
C ASN A 112 6.06 -11.35 22.56
N GLN A 113 6.10 -10.50 23.59
CA GLN A 113 4.94 -9.71 24.03
C GLN A 113 4.76 -8.41 23.22
N ARG A 114 5.62 -8.19 22.25
CA ARG A 114 5.56 -7.05 21.32
C ARG A 114 4.99 -7.44 19.97
N GLY A 115 4.28 -6.50 19.35
CA GLY A 115 3.82 -6.57 17.98
C GLY A 115 3.50 -5.20 17.46
N LEU A 116 2.99 -5.14 16.24
CA LEU A 116 2.56 -3.89 15.63
C LEU A 116 1.36 -3.34 16.40
N ASN A 117 1.57 -2.20 17.07
CA ASN A 117 0.55 -1.56 17.89
C ASN A 117 -0.77 -1.43 17.10
N PRO A 118 -1.92 -1.88 17.66
CA PRO A 118 -3.22 -1.78 17.01
C PRO A 118 -3.65 -0.34 16.64
N SER A 119 -3.09 0.68 17.29
CA SER A 119 -3.34 2.07 16.95
C SER A 119 -2.62 2.58 15.69
N GLU A 120 -1.61 1.86 15.21
CA GLU A 120 -0.92 2.22 13.96
C GLU A 120 -1.81 1.90 12.76
N ILE A 121 -1.97 2.87 11.87
CA ILE A 121 -2.76 2.69 10.64
C ILE A 121 -1.90 2.03 9.58
N THR A 122 -2.39 0.92 9.03
CA THR A 122 -1.70 0.17 7.98
C THR A 122 -2.16 0.57 6.59
N VAL A 123 -1.33 0.29 5.58
CA VAL A 123 -1.70 0.47 4.16
C VAL A 123 -2.99 -0.27 3.80
N ALA A 124 -3.23 -1.44 4.40
CA ALA A 124 -4.47 -2.20 4.20
C ALA A 124 -5.69 -1.45 4.73
N GLU A 125 -5.60 -0.83 5.91
CA GLU A 125 -6.68 -0.02 6.50
C GLU A 125 -6.95 1.24 5.67
N VAL A 126 -5.91 1.91 5.20
CA VAL A 126 -6.04 3.06 4.29
C VAL A 126 -6.76 2.69 2.99
N LEU A 127 -6.39 1.56 2.39
CA LEU A 127 -7.01 1.08 1.15
C LEU A 127 -8.44 0.62 1.39
N LYS A 128 -8.70 -0.10 2.49
CA LYS A 128 -10.05 -0.53 2.84
C LYS A 128 -11.00 0.65 3.05
N ALA A 129 -10.54 1.71 3.71
CA ALA A 129 -11.34 2.94 3.87
C ALA A 129 -11.70 3.60 2.52
N ARG A 130 -10.97 3.25 1.45
CA ARG A 130 -11.24 3.67 0.07
C ARG A 130 -12.02 2.64 -0.75
N GLY A 131 -12.56 1.61 -0.12
CA GLY A 131 -13.40 0.60 -0.75
C GLY A 131 -12.65 -0.56 -1.41
N TYR A 132 -11.34 -0.72 -1.17
CA TYR A 132 -10.60 -1.88 -1.64
C TYR A 132 -10.87 -3.11 -0.77
N ALA A 133 -10.95 -4.27 -1.39
CA ALA A 133 -10.77 -5.53 -0.68
C ALA A 133 -9.28 -5.73 -0.40
N THR A 134 -8.93 -6.13 0.82
CA THR A 134 -7.55 -6.31 1.25
C THR A 134 -7.29 -7.73 1.70
N GLY A 135 -6.11 -8.27 1.41
CA GLY A 135 -5.69 -9.60 1.79
C GLY A 135 -4.19 -9.67 1.98
N ILE A 136 -3.75 -10.62 2.79
CA ILE A 136 -2.33 -10.96 2.97
C ILE A 136 -2.15 -12.47 2.88
N VAL A 137 -1.09 -12.89 2.22
CA VAL A 137 -0.69 -14.29 2.11
C VAL A 137 0.80 -14.37 2.44
N GLY A 138 1.19 -15.28 3.33
CA GLY A 138 2.59 -15.49 3.71
C GLY A 138 2.95 -14.92 5.08
N LYS A 139 4.23 -14.54 5.25
CA LYS A 139 4.84 -14.16 6.52
C LYS A 139 4.36 -12.79 7.02
N TRP A 140 3.73 -12.75 8.19
CA TRP A 140 3.36 -11.53 8.91
C TRP A 140 4.53 -10.93 9.71
N HIS A 141 4.99 -11.64 10.71
CA HIS A 141 6.16 -11.33 11.56
C HIS A 141 6.09 -9.98 12.29
N LEU A 142 4.89 -9.52 12.64
CA LEU A 142 4.67 -8.27 13.39
C LEU A 142 3.89 -8.51 14.70
N GLY A 143 4.08 -9.66 15.30
CA GLY A 143 3.45 -10.12 16.55
C GLY A 143 2.56 -11.33 16.32
N ASP A 144 2.55 -12.23 17.30
CA ASP A 144 1.79 -13.49 17.32
C ASP A 144 0.68 -13.51 18.38
N GLN A 145 0.59 -12.48 19.22
CA GLN A 145 -0.53 -12.30 20.13
C GLN A 145 -1.79 -11.89 19.37
N PRO A 146 -3.01 -12.27 19.81
CA PRO A 146 -4.25 -12.00 19.10
C PRO A 146 -4.39 -10.54 18.64
N GLU A 147 -4.12 -9.58 19.51
CA GLU A 147 -4.24 -8.14 19.25
C GLU A 147 -3.29 -7.63 18.15
N PHE A 148 -2.23 -8.36 17.84
CA PHE A 148 -1.26 -7.98 16.81
C PHE A 148 -1.48 -8.68 15.47
N LEU A 149 -2.40 -9.64 15.40
CA LEU A 149 -2.67 -10.37 14.16
C LEU A 149 -3.35 -9.48 13.12
N PRO A 150 -3.03 -9.67 11.84
CA PRO A 150 -3.64 -8.89 10.77
C PRO A 150 -5.15 -9.11 10.64
N THR A 151 -5.68 -10.22 11.15
CA THR A 151 -7.12 -10.54 11.19
C THR A 151 -7.89 -9.70 12.19
N ASP A 152 -7.31 -9.36 13.32
CA ASP A 152 -7.93 -8.53 14.36
C ASP A 152 -8.06 -7.07 13.93
N ARG A 153 -7.28 -6.64 12.97
CA ARG A 153 -7.33 -5.29 12.38
C ARG A 153 -8.54 -5.03 11.50
N LYS A 154 -9.58 -5.88 11.53
CA LYS A 154 -10.88 -5.76 10.83
C LYS A 154 -10.78 -5.41 9.33
N SER A 155 -9.57 -5.30 8.79
CA SER A 155 -9.27 -4.75 7.48
C SER A 155 -8.63 -5.73 6.51
N THR A 156 -8.23 -6.93 6.97
CA THR A 156 -7.45 -7.83 6.14
C THR A 156 -7.98 -9.25 6.23
N ARG A 157 -8.22 -9.89 5.09
CA ARG A 157 -8.41 -11.35 5.03
C ARG A 157 -7.04 -12.00 5.09
N LEU A 158 -6.82 -12.84 6.07
CA LEU A 158 -5.61 -13.65 6.17
C LEU A 158 -5.85 -15.01 5.50
N ASN A 159 -5.03 -15.34 4.52
CA ASN A 159 -4.89 -16.70 4.02
C ASN A 159 -3.43 -17.13 4.23
N SER A 160 -3.04 -17.33 5.48
CA SER A 160 -1.70 -17.81 5.79
C SER A 160 -1.73 -18.85 6.90
N SER A 161 -1.06 -19.93 6.65
CA SER A 161 -0.41 -20.74 7.66
C SER A 161 0.94 -20.09 7.94
N HIS A 162 1.09 -19.23 8.96
CA HIS A 162 2.42 -18.93 9.48
C HIS A 162 2.42 -18.21 10.81
N THR A 163 2.53 -19.01 11.72
CA THR A 163 3.56 -19.01 12.74
C THR A 163 4.95 -18.92 12.11
N SER A 164 5.74 -17.95 12.49
CA SER A 164 7.16 -17.86 12.14
C SER A 164 7.87 -19.13 12.60
N ILE A 165 8.57 -19.77 11.68
CA ILE A 165 9.62 -20.71 12.05
C ILE A 165 10.90 -19.92 12.22
#